data_27f28d71301e405f17ac9be479908f07
#
_entry.id   27f28d71301e405f17ac9be479908f07
#
_cell.length_a   1.000
_cell.length_b   1.000
_cell.length_c   1.000
_cell.angle_alpha   90.00
_cell.angle_beta   90.00
_cell.angle_gamma   90.00
#
_symmetry.space_group_name_H-M   'P 1'
#
loop_
_entity.id
_entity.type
_entity.pdbx_description
1 polymer ?
#
loop_
_entity_poly.entity_id
_entity_poly.type
_entity_poly.pdbx_seq_one_letter_code
_entity_poly.pdbx_strand_id
1 'polypeptide(L)'
;VTMGVTTLKIDPKVTMTMADPEDTTRFQYEWRANVAYNSTVLLGTTRTLDYPVKLDPRSYRLYFRVIDRQTDLVAVATASLNVGAPYSRGILLIGENREGEADVQMLAMSTDTVLCRDLLADSGLPVLRDPVDVIHTGYNNNDKNIKLWVLTKSQAYSMDRKTFKGNETDVFSKLLYLSQSYDSDFVPVDIIPRIKDNLGNVASTYDRAVVCNNGYIFVGSSFMLGGDYYMDPVNREESNPNVWLKAKPYLLYSLERYNGIVWYDETNE
;
A
#
# COMPACT_ATOMS: atom_id res chain seq x y z
N VAL A 1 12.68 13.62 2.32
CA VAL A 1 11.38 14.33 2.20
C VAL A 1 10.23 13.33 2.26
N THR A 2 9.04 13.79 2.56
CA THR A 2 7.84 12.95 2.74
C THR A 2 6.75 13.38 1.76
N MET A 3 6.18 12.43 1.03
CA MET A 3 5.08 12.67 0.09
C MET A 3 3.90 13.35 0.77
N GLY A 4 3.32 14.37 0.13
CA GLY A 4 2.14 15.10 0.62
C GLY A 4 2.36 15.98 1.86
N VAL A 5 3.54 15.91 2.50
CA VAL A 5 3.86 16.65 3.74
C VAL A 5 4.96 17.68 3.52
N THR A 6 6.01 17.29 2.83
CA THR A 6 7.20 18.14 2.66
C THR A 6 7.14 18.95 1.37
N THR A 7 7.57 20.21 1.43
CA THR A 7 7.96 20.99 0.24
C THR A 7 9.47 20.90 0.05
N LEU A 8 9.93 20.36 -1.07
CA LEU A 8 11.34 20.25 -1.42
C LEU A 8 11.83 21.60 -1.93
N LYS A 9 12.73 22.25 -1.18
CA LYS A 9 13.36 23.52 -1.56
C LYS A 9 14.83 23.30 -1.84
N ILE A 10 15.28 23.70 -3.04
CA ILE A 10 16.69 23.61 -3.43
C ILE A 10 17.09 24.93 -4.10
N ASP A 11 18.17 25.51 -3.63
CA ASP A 11 18.83 26.67 -4.25
C ASP A 11 20.24 26.25 -4.70
N PRO A 12 20.41 25.91 -6.00
CA PRO A 12 21.69 25.46 -6.50
C PRO A 12 22.64 26.65 -6.71
N LYS A 13 23.90 26.47 -6.35
CA LYS A 13 24.93 27.42 -6.74
C LYS A 13 25.32 27.18 -8.19
N VAL A 14 24.95 28.11 -9.05
CA VAL A 14 25.30 28.11 -10.48
C VAL A 14 26.39 29.15 -10.72
N THR A 15 27.51 28.71 -11.29
CA THR A 15 28.61 29.63 -11.68
C THR A 15 28.81 29.54 -13.17
N MET A 16 28.91 30.70 -13.82
CA MET A 16 29.16 30.83 -15.24
C MET A 16 30.34 31.78 -15.47
N THR A 17 31.17 31.50 -16.46
CA THR A 17 32.42 32.25 -16.67
C THR A 17 32.19 33.56 -17.40
N MET A 18 31.18 33.65 -18.29
CA MET A 18 30.95 34.77 -19.18
C MET A 18 29.50 35.16 -19.33
N ALA A 19 28.65 34.83 -18.36
CA ALA A 19 27.21 35.12 -18.40
C ALA A 19 26.65 35.23 -16.98
N ASP A 20 25.55 35.93 -16.85
CA ASP A 20 24.79 36.01 -15.61
C ASP A 20 23.85 34.82 -15.50
N PRO A 21 23.97 33.97 -14.45
CA PRO A 21 23.05 32.85 -14.24
C PRO A 21 21.61 33.28 -14.01
N GLU A 22 21.34 34.52 -13.70
CA GLU A 22 19.98 35.04 -13.54
C GLU A 22 19.35 35.51 -14.89
N ASP A 23 20.10 35.51 -15.99
CA ASP A 23 19.55 35.86 -17.31
C ASP A 23 18.62 34.77 -17.85
N THR A 24 17.34 34.89 -17.53
CA THR A 24 16.27 33.94 -17.97
C THR A 24 15.94 34.10 -19.48
N THR A 25 16.43 35.12 -20.17
CA THR A 25 16.26 35.24 -21.63
C THR A 25 17.21 34.27 -22.34
N ARG A 26 18.39 34.06 -21.80
CA ARG A 26 19.41 33.14 -22.31
C ARG A 26 19.31 31.76 -21.74
N PHE A 27 19.10 31.59 -20.42
CA PHE A 27 19.11 30.31 -19.75
C PHE A 27 17.73 29.81 -19.40
N GLN A 28 17.49 28.52 -19.68
CA GLN A 28 16.32 27.79 -19.25
C GLN A 28 16.76 26.75 -18.19
N TYR A 29 15.97 26.63 -17.13
CA TYR A 29 16.20 25.69 -16.06
C TYR A 29 15.14 24.59 -16.05
N GLU A 30 15.53 23.36 -15.75
CA GLU A 30 14.61 22.26 -15.57
C GLU A 30 15.04 21.39 -14.40
N TRP A 31 14.09 21.12 -13.51
CA TRP A 31 14.21 20.11 -12.48
C TRP A 31 13.41 18.90 -12.90
N ARG A 32 14.05 17.72 -12.93
CA ARG A 32 13.39 16.48 -13.30
C ARG A 32 13.74 15.37 -12.34
N ALA A 33 12.78 14.43 -12.10
CA ALA A 33 13.03 13.19 -11.39
C ALA A 33 12.76 11.99 -12.30
N ASN A 34 13.59 10.95 -12.24
CA ASN A 34 13.33 9.73 -12.99
C ASN A 34 12.15 8.97 -12.37
N VAL A 35 11.19 8.56 -13.18
CA VAL A 35 10.01 7.79 -12.72
C VAL A 35 9.98 6.37 -13.25
N ALA A 36 10.71 6.09 -14.33
CA ALA A 36 10.95 4.76 -14.87
C ALA A 36 12.26 4.77 -15.68
N TYR A 37 12.66 3.61 -16.19
CA TYR A 37 13.77 3.54 -17.14
C TYR A 37 13.47 4.45 -18.34
N ASN A 38 14.36 5.41 -18.61
CA ASN A 38 14.21 6.43 -19.66
C ASN A 38 12.99 7.36 -19.56
N SER A 39 12.35 7.44 -18.38
CA SER A 39 11.22 8.35 -18.16
C SER A 39 11.51 9.28 -17.00
N THR A 40 11.24 10.58 -17.20
CA THR A 40 11.38 11.60 -16.17
C THR A 40 10.13 12.46 -16.08
N VAL A 41 9.81 12.94 -14.88
CA VAL A 41 8.76 13.94 -14.63
C VAL A 41 9.40 15.30 -14.35
N LEU A 42 8.80 16.35 -14.87
CA LEU A 42 9.21 17.74 -14.62
C LEU A 42 8.68 18.19 -13.25
N LEU A 43 9.57 18.70 -12.40
CA LEU A 43 9.25 19.21 -11.06
C LEU A 43 9.22 20.74 -10.99
N GLY A 44 10.00 21.41 -11.83
CA GLY A 44 10.09 22.87 -11.88
C GLY A 44 10.93 23.37 -13.04
N THR A 45 10.76 24.67 -13.38
CA THR A 45 11.42 25.34 -14.51
C THR A 45 12.18 26.61 -14.10
N THR A 46 12.32 26.82 -12.81
CA THR A 46 13.07 27.96 -12.25
C THR A 46 14.44 27.51 -11.75
N ARG A 47 15.40 28.44 -11.58
CA ARG A 47 16.72 28.12 -11.04
C ARG A 47 16.62 27.46 -9.67
N THR A 48 15.82 28.02 -8.79
CA THR A 48 15.49 27.43 -7.49
C THR A 48 14.29 26.48 -7.64
N LEU A 49 14.31 25.37 -6.91
CA LEU A 49 13.16 24.48 -6.82
C LEU A 49 12.37 24.76 -5.55
N ASP A 50 11.06 24.92 -5.71
CA ASP A 50 10.07 24.92 -4.63
C ASP A 50 8.95 23.96 -5.05
N TYR A 51 9.03 22.70 -4.61
CA TYR A 51 8.18 21.63 -5.11
C TYR A 51 7.45 20.93 -3.95
N PRO A 52 6.12 21.07 -3.84
CA PRO A 52 5.31 20.23 -2.96
C PRO A 52 5.45 18.77 -3.39
N VAL A 53 6.00 17.93 -2.54
CA VAL A 53 6.38 16.56 -2.92
C VAL A 53 5.14 15.70 -3.19
N LYS A 54 4.87 15.45 -4.48
CA LYS A 54 3.80 14.58 -4.98
C LYS A 54 4.31 13.24 -5.54
N LEU A 55 5.63 13.04 -5.52
CA LEU A 55 6.25 11.80 -5.97
C LEU A 55 5.96 10.67 -4.98
N ASP A 56 5.72 9.47 -5.51
CA ASP A 56 5.50 8.26 -4.71
C ASP A 56 6.70 7.91 -3.83
N PRO A 57 6.49 7.22 -2.70
CA PRO A 57 7.56 6.86 -1.78
C PRO A 57 8.56 5.87 -2.40
N ARG A 58 9.73 6.37 -2.79
CA ARG A 58 10.90 5.61 -3.27
C ARG A 58 12.12 6.52 -3.44
N SER A 59 13.23 5.96 -3.87
CA SER A 59 14.42 6.71 -4.25
C SER A 59 14.33 7.13 -5.72
N TYR A 60 14.67 8.37 -5.98
CA TYR A 60 14.73 8.98 -7.30
C TYR A 60 16.13 9.52 -7.57
N ARG A 61 16.52 9.57 -8.84
CA ARG A 61 17.59 10.44 -9.31
C ARG A 61 16.96 11.76 -9.74
N LEU A 62 17.39 12.84 -9.09
CA LEU A 62 17.02 14.20 -9.41
C LEU A 62 18.03 14.75 -10.43
N TYR A 63 17.53 15.45 -11.42
CA TYR A 63 18.33 16.12 -12.45
C TYR A 63 18.04 17.63 -12.40
N PHE A 64 19.08 18.43 -12.32
CA PHE A 64 19.02 19.85 -12.54
C PHE A 64 19.69 20.15 -13.88
N ARG A 65 18.96 20.69 -14.83
CA ARG A 65 19.42 20.98 -16.19
C ARG A 65 19.44 22.48 -16.40
N VAL A 66 20.56 22.98 -16.94
CA VAL A 66 20.72 24.35 -17.40
C VAL A 66 20.91 24.31 -18.90
N ILE A 67 20.02 24.93 -19.64
CA ILE A 67 19.98 24.93 -21.11
C ILE A 67 20.31 26.34 -21.57
N ASP A 68 21.43 26.53 -22.30
CA ASP A 68 21.78 27.78 -22.95
C ASP A 68 21.08 27.85 -24.32
N ARG A 69 20.09 28.74 -24.45
CA ARG A 69 19.32 28.90 -25.67
C ARG A 69 20.10 29.52 -26.85
N GLN A 70 21.26 30.09 -26.61
CA GLN A 70 22.11 30.66 -27.66
C GLN A 70 23.01 29.62 -28.31
N THR A 71 23.41 28.61 -27.54
CA THR A 71 24.38 27.61 -27.97
C THR A 71 23.81 26.20 -28.02
N ASP A 72 22.59 25.98 -27.54
CA ASP A 72 21.92 24.70 -27.34
C ASP A 72 22.71 23.73 -26.41
N LEU A 73 23.66 24.24 -25.67
CA LEU A 73 24.42 23.46 -24.71
C LEU A 73 23.59 23.18 -23.46
N VAL A 74 23.69 21.97 -22.95
CA VAL A 74 23.00 21.51 -21.75
C VAL A 74 24.00 21.06 -20.71
N ALA A 75 24.03 21.74 -19.57
CA ALA A 75 24.74 21.27 -18.38
C ALA A 75 23.75 20.53 -17.46
N VAL A 76 24.21 19.43 -16.84
CA VAL A 76 23.36 18.61 -15.98
C VAL A 76 24.08 18.31 -14.67
N ALA A 77 23.42 18.60 -13.55
CA ALA A 77 23.81 18.11 -12.23
C ALA A 77 22.80 17.08 -11.74
N THR A 78 23.25 16.12 -10.94
CA THR A 78 22.40 15.05 -10.41
C THR A 78 22.53 14.93 -8.90
N ALA A 79 21.42 14.56 -8.24
CA ALA A 79 21.38 14.25 -6.82
C ALA A 79 20.45 13.06 -6.56
N SER A 80 20.58 12.44 -5.39
CA SER A 80 19.63 11.43 -4.92
C SER A 80 18.53 12.11 -4.11
N LEU A 81 17.28 11.74 -4.41
CA LEU A 81 16.09 12.20 -3.68
C LEU A 81 15.38 10.98 -3.10
N ASN A 82 15.32 10.88 -1.77
CA ASN A 82 14.54 9.84 -1.10
C ASN A 82 13.22 10.42 -0.64
N VAL A 83 12.13 9.88 -1.17
CA VAL A 83 10.76 10.21 -0.80
C VAL A 83 10.23 9.12 0.12
N GLY A 84 9.88 9.48 1.34
CA GLY A 84 9.25 8.60 2.32
C GLY A 84 7.73 8.66 2.25
N ALA A 85 7.07 7.61 2.74
CA ALA A 85 5.63 7.60 2.96
C ALA A 85 5.29 8.32 4.28
N PRO A 86 4.26 9.15 4.32
CA PRO A 86 3.75 9.70 5.58
C PRO A 86 3.19 8.59 6.48
N TYR A 87 2.74 7.49 5.89
CA TYR A 87 2.02 6.39 6.54
C TYR A 87 2.91 5.22 6.96
N SER A 88 4.18 5.48 7.28
CA SER A 88 5.13 4.40 7.61
C SER A 88 4.94 3.82 9.00
N ARG A 89 4.38 4.59 9.94
CA ARG A 89 4.15 4.20 11.33
C ARG A 89 3.00 5.02 11.90
N GLY A 90 2.10 4.38 12.63
CA GLY A 90 0.99 5.08 13.28
C GLY A 90 -0.15 4.13 13.64
N ILE A 91 -1.28 4.72 13.96
CA ILE A 91 -2.53 4.02 14.30
C ILE A 91 -3.52 4.28 13.17
N LEU A 92 -4.08 3.22 12.62
CA LEU A 92 -5.17 3.28 11.65
C LEU A 92 -6.51 3.14 12.38
N LEU A 93 -7.48 3.90 11.94
CA LEU A 93 -8.86 3.84 12.39
C LEU A 93 -9.76 3.75 11.16
N ILE A 94 -10.78 2.90 11.22
CA ILE A 94 -11.83 2.83 10.23
C ILE A 94 -13.16 3.18 10.86
N GLY A 95 -14.03 3.84 10.13
CA GLY A 95 -15.34 4.22 10.58
C GLY A 95 -16.19 4.72 9.43
N GLU A 96 -17.36 5.25 9.73
CA GLU A 96 -18.24 5.90 8.77
C GLU A 96 -18.04 7.41 8.80
N ASN A 97 -18.02 8.02 7.62
CA ASN A 97 -18.09 9.45 7.47
C ASN A 97 -19.55 9.96 7.67
N ARG A 98 -19.79 11.26 7.49
CA ARG A 98 -21.13 11.85 7.67
C ARG A 98 -22.15 11.40 6.63
N GLU A 99 -21.69 10.93 5.51
CA GLU A 99 -22.47 10.42 4.38
C GLU A 99 -22.79 8.91 4.53
N GLY A 100 -22.34 8.28 5.63
CA GLY A 100 -22.48 6.84 5.88
C GLY A 100 -21.58 5.98 5.00
N GLU A 101 -20.48 6.56 4.53
CA GLU A 101 -19.48 5.86 3.73
C GLU A 101 -18.29 5.47 4.62
N ALA A 102 -17.68 4.34 4.32
CA ALA A 102 -16.49 3.91 5.02
C ALA A 102 -15.32 4.89 4.74
N ASP A 103 -14.63 5.28 5.79
CA ASP A 103 -13.40 6.07 5.70
C ASP A 103 -12.33 5.53 6.63
N VAL A 104 -11.09 5.64 6.19
CA VAL A 104 -9.90 5.30 6.96
C VAL A 104 -9.17 6.58 7.33
N GLN A 105 -8.79 6.68 8.59
CA GLN A 105 -7.96 7.75 9.10
C GLN A 105 -6.68 7.17 9.71
N MET A 106 -5.61 7.92 9.67
CA MET A 106 -4.36 7.52 10.28
C MET A 106 -3.78 8.63 11.16
N LEU A 107 -3.51 8.30 12.40
CA LEU A 107 -2.60 9.08 13.24
C LEU A 107 -1.17 8.66 12.90
N ALA A 108 -0.57 9.35 11.94
CA ALA A 108 0.80 9.09 11.52
C ALA A 108 1.78 9.59 12.58
N MET A 109 2.76 8.76 12.95
CA MET A 109 3.70 8.99 14.06
C MET A 109 5.15 8.76 13.59
N SER A 110 5.54 9.28 12.43
CA SER A 110 6.90 9.13 11.90
C SER A 110 7.87 10.14 12.52
N THR A 111 7.99 11.34 11.97
CA THR A 111 8.83 12.42 12.51
C THR A 111 7.99 13.35 13.39
N ASP A 112 6.83 13.73 12.88
CA ASP A 112 5.83 14.51 13.59
C ASP A 112 4.52 13.72 13.65
N THR A 113 3.71 13.97 14.68
CA THR A 113 2.39 13.37 14.77
C THR A 113 1.41 14.16 13.91
N VAL A 114 0.89 13.52 12.86
CA VAL A 114 -0.04 14.13 11.89
C VAL A 114 -1.28 13.26 11.76
N LEU A 115 -2.46 13.88 11.84
CA LEU A 115 -3.73 13.22 11.55
C LEU A 115 -4.01 13.32 10.05
N CYS A 116 -3.95 12.17 9.37
CA CYS A 116 -4.35 12.00 7.98
C CYS A 116 -5.81 11.54 7.94
N ARG A 117 -6.65 12.27 7.24
CA ARG A 117 -8.09 12.01 7.12
C ARG A 117 -8.45 11.63 5.69
N ASP A 118 -9.65 11.08 5.53
CA ASP A 118 -10.29 10.82 4.23
C ASP A 118 -9.38 10.00 3.29
N LEU A 119 -8.69 8.99 3.84
CA LEU A 119 -7.69 8.22 3.10
C LEU A 119 -8.31 7.35 1.99
N LEU A 120 -9.61 7.06 2.07
CA LEU A 120 -10.32 6.32 1.02
C LEU A 120 -10.83 7.21 -0.11
N ALA A 121 -11.04 8.52 0.12
CA ALA A 121 -11.59 9.43 -0.89
C ALA A 121 -10.80 9.45 -2.21
N ASP A 122 -9.47 9.43 -2.11
CA ASP A 122 -8.56 9.44 -3.27
C ASP A 122 -7.86 8.09 -3.49
N SER A 123 -8.34 7.01 -2.89
CA SER A 123 -7.68 5.70 -2.94
C SER A 123 -7.78 5.02 -4.31
N GLY A 124 -8.80 5.35 -5.11
CA GLY A 124 -9.15 4.64 -6.34
C GLY A 124 -10.03 3.41 -6.11
N LEU A 125 -10.41 3.12 -4.85
CA LEU A 125 -11.42 2.12 -4.52
C LEU A 125 -12.81 2.67 -4.82
N PRO A 126 -13.83 1.81 -5.03
CA PRO A 126 -15.21 2.25 -5.08
C PRO A 126 -15.65 2.83 -3.73
N VAL A 127 -16.75 3.55 -3.71
CA VAL A 127 -17.37 4.00 -2.45
C VAL A 127 -17.79 2.79 -1.63
N LEU A 128 -17.20 2.65 -0.44
CA LEU A 128 -17.44 1.55 0.48
C LEU A 128 -18.43 1.97 1.56
N ARG A 129 -19.17 1.00 2.11
CA ARG A 129 -20.13 1.22 3.21
C ARG A 129 -20.03 0.10 4.22
N ASP A 130 -20.62 0.30 5.39
CA ASP A 130 -20.62 -0.69 6.48
C ASP A 130 -19.22 -1.21 6.82
N PRO A 131 -18.29 -0.33 7.26
CA PRO A 131 -16.91 -0.72 7.56
C PRO A 131 -16.87 -1.73 8.72
N VAL A 132 -15.95 -2.69 8.58
CA VAL A 132 -15.72 -3.73 9.61
C VAL A 132 -14.34 -3.56 10.22
N ASP A 133 -13.28 -3.56 9.40
CA ASP A 133 -11.91 -3.44 9.89
C ASP A 133 -10.95 -2.92 8.81
N VAL A 134 -9.77 -2.49 9.24
CA VAL A 134 -8.63 -2.15 8.40
C VAL A 134 -7.39 -2.91 8.88
N ILE A 135 -6.90 -3.85 8.06
CA ILE A 135 -5.89 -4.83 8.47
C ILE A 135 -4.64 -4.72 7.61
N HIS A 136 -3.49 -4.60 8.27
CA HIS A 136 -2.19 -4.66 7.61
C HIS A 136 -1.73 -6.11 7.55
N THR A 137 -1.66 -6.68 6.36
CA THR A 137 -1.32 -8.09 6.12
C THR A 137 -0.03 -8.24 5.36
N GLY A 138 0.45 -9.44 5.24
CA GLY A 138 1.54 -9.82 4.37
C GLY A 138 2.63 -10.62 5.06
N TYR A 139 3.24 -11.50 4.32
CA TYR A 139 4.37 -12.33 4.73
C TYR A 139 5.68 -11.73 4.20
N ASN A 140 6.80 -12.07 4.81
CA ASN A 140 8.15 -11.59 4.50
C ASN A 140 8.29 -10.05 4.45
N ASN A 141 9.38 -9.56 3.86
CA ASN A 141 9.68 -8.12 3.75
C ASN A 141 9.56 -7.59 2.30
N ASN A 142 8.93 -8.34 1.40
CA ASN A 142 8.68 -7.89 0.05
C ASN A 142 7.43 -7.00 0.03
N ASP A 143 7.60 -5.74 -0.35
CA ASP A 143 6.50 -4.76 -0.40
C ASP A 143 5.31 -5.21 -1.26
N LYS A 144 5.55 -6.03 -2.30
CA LYS A 144 4.47 -6.56 -3.14
C LYS A 144 3.51 -7.48 -2.38
N ASN A 145 4.03 -8.15 -1.33
CA ASN A 145 3.26 -9.10 -0.53
C ASN A 145 2.64 -8.45 0.71
N ILE A 146 2.89 -7.15 0.91
CA ILE A 146 2.40 -6.40 2.06
C ILE A 146 1.26 -5.52 1.58
N LYS A 147 0.07 -5.76 2.09
CA LYS A 147 -1.16 -5.07 1.71
C LYS A 147 -1.82 -4.44 2.93
N LEU A 148 -2.60 -3.42 2.68
CA LEU A 148 -3.58 -2.91 3.62
C LEU A 148 -4.97 -3.32 3.10
N TRP A 149 -5.73 -4.02 3.93
CA TRP A 149 -7.08 -4.45 3.59
C TRP A 149 -8.10 -3.59 4.29
N VAL A 150 -9.12 -3.18 3.56
CA VAL A 150 -10.34 -2.56 4.09
C VAL A 150 -11.46 -3.57 3.98
N LEU A 151 -12.00 -3.96 5.12
CA LEU A 151 -13.09 -4.91 5.24
C LEU A 151 -14.41 -4.15 5.46
N THR A 152 -15.42 -4.55 4.70
CA THR A 152 -16.80 -4.10 4.86
C THR A 152 -17.74 -5.29 4.97
N LYS A 153 -19.01 -5.08 5.33
CA LYS A 153 -19.98 -6.18 5.38
C LYS A 153 -20.28 -6.80 4.02
N SER A 154 -19.98 -6.12 2.93
CA SER A 154 -20.27 -6.58 1.58
C SER A 154 -19.07 -7.10 0.81
N GLN A 155 -17.88 -6.56 1.06
CA GLN A 155 -16.64 -6.92 0.34
C GLN A 155 -15.39 -6.51 1.12
N ALA A 156 -14.24 -7.02 0.70
CA ALA A 156 -12.94 -6.57 1.17
C ALA A 156 -12.04 -6.18 0.00
N TYR A 157 -11.39 -5.03 0.13
CA TYR A 157 -10.47 -4.48 -0.87
C TYR A 157 -9.08 -4.33 -0.33
N SER A 158 -8.07 -4.62 -1.14
CA SER A 158 -6.68 -4.37 -0.78
C SER A 158 -6.15 -3.10 -1.44
N MET A 159 -5.20 -2.44 -0.77
CA MET A 159 -4.50 -1.28 -1.31
C MET A 159 -3.02 -1.30 -0.93
N ASP A 160 -2.24 -0.49 -1.62
CA ASP A 160 -0.85 -0.27 -1.28
C ASP A 160 -0.72 0.49 0.05
N ARG A 161 0.04 -0.06 0.99
CA ARG A 161 0.19 0.49 2.35
C ARG A 161 0.96 1.81 2.44
N LYS A 162 1.70 2.19 1.39
CA LYS A 162 2.54 3.40 1.39
C LYS A 162 1.83 4.58 0.76
N THR A 163 0.98 4.30 -0.20
CA THR A 163 0.28 5.31 -0.99
C THR A 163 -1.20 5.38 -0.70
N PHE A 164 -1.77 4.37 -0.02
CA PHE A 164 -3.21 4.18 0.16
C PHE A 164 -3.96 4.18 -1.18
N LYS A 165 -3.33 3.65 -2.22
CA LYS A 165 -3.92 3.50 -3.54
C LYS A 165 -4.25 2.04 -3.83
N GLY A 166 -5.39 1.83 -4.44
CA GLY A 166 -5.91 0.58 -4.96
C GLY A 166 -6.77 0.86 -6.19
N ASN A 167 -7.51 -0.11 -6.61
CA ASN A 167 -8.51 0.02 -7.69
C ASN A 167 -9.69 -0.94 -7.44
N GLU A 168 -10.74 -0.79 -8.21
CA GLU A 168 -11.96 -1.59 -8.10
C GLU A 168 -11.77 -3.10 -8.32
N THR A 169 -10.66 -3.50 -8.94
CA THR A 169 -10.33 -4.92 -9.16
C THR A 169 -9.52 -5.53 -8.03
N ASP A 170 -9.02 -4.72 -7.07
CA ASP A 170 -8.26 -5.20 -5.91
C ASP A 170 -9.18 -5.75 -4.81
N VAL A 171 -10.23 -6.45 -5.21
CA VAL A 171 -11.26 -7.04 -4.35
C VAL A 171 -10.99 -8.52 -4.09
N PHE A 172 -11.31 -8.99 -2.87
CA PHE A 172 -11.03 -10.36 -2.45
C PHE A 172 -11.61 -11.41 -3.41
N SER A 173 -12.84 -11.23 -3.91
CA SER A 173 -13.47 -12.17 -4.83
C SER A 173 -12.70 -12.40 -6.13
N LYS A 174 -11.88 -11.45 -6.56
CA LYS A 174 -11.01 -11.59 -7.73
C LYS A 174 -9.71 -12.35 -7.45
N LEU A 175 -9.40 -12.59 -6.19
CA LEU A 175 -8.21 -13.33 -5.77
C LEU A 175 -8.50 -14.82 -5.53
N LEU A 176 -9.77 -15.26 -5.68
CA LEU A 176 -10.18 -16.63 -5.48
C LEU A 176 -9.94 -17.46 -6.74
N TYR A 177 -9.23 -18.59 -6.58
CA TYR A 177 -8.99 -19.57 -7.63
C TYR A 177 -9.58 -20.91 -7.17
N LEU A 178 -10.88 -21.07 -7.41
CA LEU A 178 -11.67 -22.17 -6.89
C LEU A 178 -11.73 -23.34 -7.87
N SER A 179 -11.59 -24.57 -7.38
CA SER A 179 -11.69 -25.77 -8.19
C SER A 179 -13.13 -26.19 -8.51
N GLN A 180 -14.09 -25.64 -7.78
CA GLN A 180 -15.52 -25.89 -7.93
C GLN A 180 -16.35 -24.63 -7.69
N SER A 181 -17.62 -24.66 -8.10
CA SER A 181 -18.57 -23.59 -7.76
C SER A 181 -19.09 -23.71 -6.33
N TYR A 182 -19.32 -22.59 -5.70
CA TYR A 182 -19.93 -22.51 -4.37
C TYR A 182 -21.17 -21.61 -4.45
N ASP A 183 -22.23 -21.99 -3.76
CA ASP A 183 -23.51 -21.27 -3.75
C ASP A 183 -23.51 -20.10 -2.72
N SER A 184 -22.38 -19.43 -2.58
CA SER A 184 -22.29 -18.31 -1.65
C SER A 184 -21.17 -17.35 -2.01
N ASP A 185 -21.39 -16.06 -1.76
CA ASP A 185 -20.38 -15.04 -1.82
C ASP A 185 -19.43 -15.15 -0.62
N PHE A 186 -18.15 -15.00 -0.88
CA PHE A 186 -17.14 -15.00 0.17
C PHE A 186 -16.76 -13.56 0.51
N VAL A 187 -17.25 -13.09 1.65
CA VAL A 187 -16.92 -11.78 2.18
C VAL A 187 -15.99 -11.95 3.39
N PRO A 188 -14.73 -11.52 3.31
CA PRO A 188 -13.82 -11.56 4.46
C PRO A 188 -14.37 -10.77 5.64
N VAL A 189 -14.35 -11.39 6.82
CA VAL A 189 -14.74 -10.76 8.09
C VAL A 189 -13.55 -10.62 9.04
N ASP A 190 -12.52 -11.46 8.86
CA ASP A 190 -11.26 -11.34 9.57
C ASP A 190 -10.11 -11.89 8.71
N ILE A 191 -8.96 -11.24 8.78
CA ILE A 191 -7.73 -11.61 8.07
C ILE A 191 -6.60 -11.59 9.09
N ILE A 192 -5.71 -12.58 9.07
CA ILE A 192 -4.54 -12.57 9.96
C ILE A 192 -3.66 -11.35 9.66
N PRO A 193 -3.42 -10.48 10.65
CA PRO A 193 -2.58 -9.32 10.48
C PRO A 193 -1.11 -9.70 10.31
N ARG A 194 -0.33 -8.78 9.74
CA ARG A 194 1.11 -8.91 9.68
C ARG A 194 1.74 -8.81 11.07
N ILE A 195 2.28 -9.90 11.54
CA ILE A 195 2.91 -10.00 12.86
C ILE A 195 4.42 -10.06 12.73
N LYS A 196 5.11 -9.38 13.62
CA LYS A 196 6.55 -9.51 13.81
C LYS A 196 6.81 -10.07 15.21
N ASP A 197 7.72 -11.04 15.29
CA ASP A 197 8.22 -11.51 16.57
C ASP A 197 9.09 -10.42 17.27
N ASN A 198 9.53 -10.71 18.50
CA ASN A 198 10.38 -9.81 19.28
C ASN A 198 11.75 -9.54 18.65
N LEU A 199 12.16 -10.34 17.67
CA LEU A 199 13.39 -10.18 16.90
C LEU A 199 13.16 -9.42 15.58
N GLY A 200 11.92 -9.02 15.29
CA GLY A 200 11.53 -8.34 14.06
C GLY A 200 11.33 -9.25 12.85
N ASN A 201 11.37 -10.59 13.04
CA ASN A 201 11.06 -11.53 11.96
C ASN A 201 9.57 -11.56 11.72
N VAL A 202 9.18 -11.66 10.46
CA VAL A 202 7.78 -11.80 10.08
C VAL A 202 7.40 -13.28 10.15
N ALA A 203 6.21 -13.56 10.69
CA ALA A 203 5.64 -14.89 10.67
C ALA A 203 5.49 -15.38 9.21
N SER A 204 5.24 -16.63 9.04
CA SER A 204 5.38 -17.35 7.78
C SER A 204 4.10 -17.37 6.92
N THR A 205 3.92 -18.46 6.19
CA THR A 205 2.93 -18.68 5.14
C THR A 205 1.47 -18.50 5.53
N TYR A 206 1.11 -18.58 6.83
CA TYR A 206 -0.28 -18.48 7.30
C TYR A 206 -0.74 -17.08 7.62
N ASP A 207 0.12 -16.08 7.54
CA ASP A 207 -0.22 -14.68 7.73
C ASP A 207 -1.09 -14.08 6.61
N ARG A 208 -1.68 -14.95 5.78
CA ARG A 208 -2.66 -14.65 4.77
C ARG A 208 -3.93 -15.50 4.90
N ALA A 209 -4.18 -16.03 6.07
CA ALA A 209 -5.43 -16.73 6.31
C ALA A 209 -6.57 -15.73 6.49
N VAL A 210 -7.73 -16.08 5.94
CA VAL A 210 -8.94 -15.27 5.88
C VAL A 210 -10.11 -16.13 6.31
N VAL A 211 -10.96 -15.64 7.21
CA VAL A 211 -12.28 -16.22 7.45
C VAL A 211 -13.34 -15.34 6.81
N CYS A 212 -14.29 -15.97 6.14
CA CYS A 212 -15.41 -15.30 5.48
C CYS A 212 -16.70 -15.37 6.32
N ASN A 213 -17.64 -14.49 5.99
CA ASN A 213 -18.94 -14.36 6.65
C ASN A 213 -19.75 -15.66 6.72
N ASN A 214 -19.50 -16.59 5.82
CA ASN A 214 -20.17 -17.90 5.74
C ASN A 214 -19.36 -19.03 6.41
N GLY A 215 -18.32 -18.67 7.19
CA GLY A 215 -17.53 -19.61 7.98
C GLY A 215 -16.46 -20.38 7.19
N TYR A 216 -16.23 -20.09 5.93
CA TYR A 216 -15.14 -20.68 5.18
C TYR A 216 -13.81 -19.99 5.48
N ILE A 217 -12.74 -20.80 5.57
CA ILE A 217 -11.38 -20.32 5.81
C ILE A 217 -10.54 -20.56 4.57
N PHE A 218 -9.91 -19.49 4.10
CA PHE A 218 -8.97 -19.50 2.99
C PHE A 218 -7.54 -19.26 3.47
N VAL A 219 -6.58 -19.89 2.84
CA VAL A 219 -5.16 -19.66 3.10
C VAL A 219 -4.48 -19.29 1.80
N GLY A 220 -3.85 -18.15 1.76
CA GLY A 220 -3.10 -17.69 0.60
C GLY A 220 -1.82 -18.49 0.42
N SER A 221 -1.57 -18.99 -0.79
CA SER A 221 -0.36 -19.72 -1.13
C SER A 221 0.50 -18.93 -2.10
N SER A 222 1.54 -18.31 -1.57
CA SER A 222 2.54 -17.63 -2.40
C SER A 222 3.43 -18.58 -3.17
N PHE A 223 3.60 -19.79 -2.65
CA PHE A 223 4.49 -20.79 -3.26
C PHE A 223 3.93 -21.38 -4.56
N MET A 224 2.62 -21.64 -4.59
CA MET A 224 2.03 -22.32 -5.73
C MET A 224 1.59 -21.36 -6.86
N LEU A 225 1.21 -20.14 -6.54
CA LEU A 225 0.61 -19.21 -7.51
C LEU A 225 1.41 -17.93 -7.72
N GLY A 226 2.51 -17.76 -6.98
CA GLY A 226 3.41 -16.60 -7.12
C GLY A 226 2.77 -15.24 -6.78
N GLY A 227 1.60 -15.22 -6.15
CA GLY A 227 0.84 -14.01 -5.89
C GLY A 227 -0.10 -14.09 -4.69
N ASP A 228 -1.02 -13.16 -4.64
CA ASP A 228 -1.99 -12.98 -3.55
C ASP A 228 -3.28 -13.78 -3.79
N TYR A 229 -3.19 -14.96 -4.39
CA TYR A 229 -4.34 -15.80 -4.69
C TYR A 229 -4.66 -16.78 -3.56
N TYR A 230 -5.94 -17.10 -3.44
CA TYR A 230 -6.48 -18.07 -2.51
C TYR A 230 -7.13 -19.21 -3.31
N MET A 231 -6.88 -20.42 -2.89
CA MET A 231 -7.48 -21.63 -3.48
C MET A 231 -8.78 -21.98 -2.73
N ASP A 232 -9.26 -23.20 -2.89
CA ASP A 232 -10.42 -23.69 -2.14
C ASP A 232 -10.26 -23.51 -0.62
N PRO A 233 -11.37 -23.39 0.12
CA PRO A 233 -11.33 -23.33 1.56
C PRO A 233 -10.63 -24.56 2.19
N VAL A 234 -10.00 -24.36 3.33
CA VAL A 234 -9.19 -25.41 3.99
C VAL A 234 -9.88 -26.11 5.16
N ASN A 235 -10.98 -25.55 5.68
CA ASN A 235 -11.68 -26.08 6.86
C ASN A 235 -12.67 -27.20 6.51
N ARG A 236 -12.10 -28.34 6.12
CA ARG A 236 -12.82 -29.59 5.83
C ARG A 236 -12.65 -30.58 6.98
N GLU A 237 -13.61 -31.47 7.14
CA GLU A 237 -13.45 -32.60 8.03
C GLU A 237 -12.39 -33.58 7.49
N GLU A 238 -11.43 -33.97 8.32
CA GLU A 238 -10.34 -34.85 7.89
C GLU A 238 -10.84 -36.24 7.45
N SER A 239 -11.84 -36.78 8.19
CA SER A 239 -12.44 -38.08 7.89
C SER A 239 -13.35 -38.07 6.66
N ASN A 240 -13.90 -36.90 6.30
CA ASN A 240 -14.80 -36.73 5.15
C ASN A 240 -14.59 -35.38 4.47
N PRO A 241 -13.70 -35.32 3.46
CA PRO A 241 -13.37 -34.05 2.79
C PRO A 241 -14.53 -33.36 2.06
N ASN A 242 -15.68 -34.00 1.96
CA ASN A 242 -16.89 -33.38 1.41
C ASN A 242 -17.71 -32.60 2.47
N VAL A 243 -17.36 -32.73 3.74
CA VAL A 243 -18.00 -32.01 4.83
C VAL A 243 -17.18 -30.78 5.18
N TRP A 244 -17.83 -29.64 5.14
CA TRP A 244 -17.25 -28.36 5.52
C TRP A 244 -17.59 -28.05 6.97
N LEU A 245 -16.57 -27.76 7.75
CA LEU A 245 -16.72 -27.20 9.09
C LEU A 245 -16.94 -25.70 8.97
N LYS A 246 -17.75 -25.13 9.85
CA LYS A 246 -18.04 -23.69 9.82
C LYS A 246 -17.31 -22.96 10.94
N ALA A 247 -16.49 -22.02 10.59
CA ALA A 247 -15.76 -21.22 11.55
C ALA A 247 -16.58 -20.03 12.04
N LYS A 248 -16.45 -19.67 13.31
CA LYS A 248 -16.86 -18.35 13.81
C LYS A 248 -16.08 -17.24 13.06
N PRO A 249 -16.60 -16.01 13.02
CA PRO A 249 -16.06 -14.91 12.21
C PRO A 249 -14.79 -14.28 12.81
N TYR A 250 -13.88 -15.07 13.30
CA TYR A 250 -12.56 -14.66 13.79
C TYR A 250 -11.54 -15.79 13.70
N LEU A 251 -10.28 -15.41 13.57
CA LEU A 251 -9.14 -16.32 13.57
C LEU A 251 -8.25 -16.04 14.78
N LEU A 252 -7.80 -17.08 15.45
CA LEU A 252 -6.75 -17.00 16.45
C LEU A 252 -5.41 -17.40 15.82
N TYR A 253 -4.36 -16.71 16.20
CA TYR A 253 -3.02 -16.91 15.65
C TYR A 253 -1.96 -16.72 16.71
N SER A 254 -0.80 -17.37 16.53
CA SER A 254 0.33 -17.18 17.43
C SER A 254 1.05 -15.87 17.16
N LEU A 255 1.42 -15.16 18.22
CA LEU A 255 2.33 -14.01 18.15
C LEU A 255 3.80 -14.42 18.03
N GLU A 256 4.07 -15.71 18.17
CA GLU A 256 5.38 -16.29 17.96
C GLU A 256 5.48 -16.90 16.56
N ARG A 257 6.67 -17.37 16.22
CA ARG A 257 7.06 -17.83 14.88
C ARG A 257 6.36 -19.11 14.39
N TYR A 258 5.29 -19.54 15.03
CA TYR A 258 4.58 -20.78 14.70
C TYR A 258 3.50 -20.54 13.65
N ASN A 259 3.53 -21.39 12.65
CA ASN A 259 2.73 -21.38 11.44
C ASN A 259 1.37 -22.03 11.67
N GLY A 260 0.61 -21.56 12.62
CA GLY A 260 -0.68 -22.12 12.95
C GLY A 260 -1.75 -21.07 13.12
N ILE A 261 -2.93 -21.41 12.64
CA ILE A 261 -4.17 -20.71 12.97
C ILE A 261 -5.07 -21.65 13.74
N VAL A 262 -5.86 -21.11 14.63
CA VAL A 262 -6.90 -21.82 15.35
C VAL A 262 -8.21 -21.10 15.10
N TRP A 263 -9.26 -21.85 14.84
CA TRP A 263 -10.61 -21.33 14.72
C TRP A 263 -11.58 -22.12 15.59
N TYR A 264 -12.69 -21.54 15.90
CA TYR A 264 -13.76 -22.22 16.60
C TYR A 264 -14.73 -22.84 15.58
N ASP A 265 -14.99 -24.14 15.69
CA ASP A 265 -15.94 -24.85 14.84
C ASP A 265 -17.36 -24.66 15.37
N GLU A 266 -18.20 -24.00 14.55
CA GLU A 266 -19.61 -23.75 14.86
C GLU A 266 -20.53 -24.91 14.45
N THR A 267 -19.99 -25.86 13.64
CA THR A 267 -20.80 -26.96 13.09
C THR A 267 -21.21 -27.97 14.15
N ASN A 268 -20.37 -28.15 15.17
CA ASN A 268 -20.50 -29.17 16.20
C ASN A 268 -20.83 -28.61 17.59
N GLU A 269 -21.46 -27.45 17.68
CA GLU A 269 -22.01 -26.90 18.92
C GLU A 269 -23.23 -27.65 19.42
#